data_cef3e5709bd0d31f7c17d45ec25c1662
#
_entry.id   cef3e5709bd0d31f7c17d45ec25c1662
#
_cell.length_a   1.000
_cell.length_b   1.000
_cell.length_c   1.000
_cell.angle_alpha   90.00
_cell.angle_beta   90.00
_cell.angle_gamma   90.00
#
_symmetry.space_group_name_H-M   'P 1'
#
loop_
_entity.id
_entity.type
_entity.pdbx_description
1 polymer ?
#
loop_
_entity_poly.entity_id
_entity_poly.type
_entity_poly.pdbx_seq_one_letter_code
_entity_poly.pdbx_strand_id
1 'polypeptide(L)'
;MTGASWRPGLVALDIDGTLLTWVEDAGTTYQEIPQATHDAVRRAYDAGAHVVLASGRSPHGMTTVADLLGLPPEGADRLWAVASNGAVVFRYPPLDVVHEEVFDARPAVEAVLRERPGALVAVEERGIGYRVNRPFPDGELSGELIETEVTDMVADHVSRVIIRDPDATADDFVALGARLGLHGTDYVVGWTAWLDLSPVGVSKASGVELVARELGVERADVLAIGDGRNDIEMLRWAGRGVAMGQAVEEVRAAADHVTATVDDNGVVTELQRWF
;
A
#
# COMPACT_ATOMS: atom_id res chain seq x y z
N MET A 1 26.16 -30.12 11.66
CA MET A 1 25.97 -28.92 10.83
C MET A 1 24.76 -28.21 11.37
N THR A 2 24.98 -27.18 12.17
CA THR A 2 23.90 -26.29 12.65
C THR A 2 23.42 -25.54 11.43
N GLY A 3 22.23 -25.92 10.92
CA GLY A 3 21.60 -25.16 9.86
C GLY A 3 21.49 -23.70 10.29
N ALA A 4 21.98 -22.78 9.46
CA ALA A 4 21.74 -21.36 9.68
C ALA A 4 20.22 -21.20 9.81
N SER A 5 19.75 -20.64 10.93
CA SER A 5 18.32 -20.30 11.07
C SER A 5 17.98 -19.35 9.93
N TRP A 6 16.87 -19.60 9.24
CA TRP A 6 16.37 -18.69 8.20
C TRP A 6 16.30 -17.27 8.76
N ARG A 7 16.70 -16.30 7.97
CA ARG A 7 16.63 -14.87 8.31
C ARG A 7 16.29 -14.10 7.05
N PRO A 8 15.29 -13.22 7.09
CA PRO A 8 14.91 -12.49 5.90
C PRO A 8 16.00 -11.52 5.45
N GLY A 9 16.30 -11.53 4.14
CA GLY A 9 17.14 -10.54 3.49
C GLY A 9 16.38 -9.27 3.11
N LEU A 10 15.05 -9.39 2.96
CA LEU A 10 14.15 -8.26 2.70
C LEU A 10 12.91 -8.37 3.60
N VAL A 11 12.52 -7.23 4.17
CA VAL A 11 11.30 -7.08 4.99
C VAL A 11 10.39 -6.07 4.30
N ALA A 12 9.28 -6.55 3.73
CA ALA A 12 8.24 -5.72 3.13
C ALA A 12 7.14 -5.44 4.17
N LEU A 13 6.91 -4.17 4.46
CA LEU A 13 5.97 -3.72 5.49
C LEU A 13 4.85 -2.89 4.86
N ASP A 14 3.62 -3.31 5.06
CA ASP A 14 2.49 -2.42 4.87
C ASP A 14 2.49 -1.30 5.92
N ILE A 15 1.71 -0.25 5.68
CA ILE A 15 1.68 0.96 6.52
C ILE A 15 0.41 1.00 7.38
N ASP A 16 -0.73 1.10 6.74
CA ASP A 16 -2.01 1.39 7.39
C ASP A 16 -2.62 0.13 8.01
N GLY A 17 -2.76 0.09 9.33
CA GLY A 17 -3.13 -1.12 10.06
C GLY A 17 -1.97 -2.07 10.37
N THR A 18 -0.76 -1.75 9.90
CA THR A 18 0.46 -2.55 10.14
C THR A 18 1.49 -1.77 10.95
N LEU A 19 1.98 -0.65 10.44
CA LEU A 19 2.90 0.27 11.14
C LEU A 19 2.16 1.38 11.89
N LEU A 20 1.04 1.82 11.33
CA LEU A 20 0.18 2.87 11.88
C LEU A 20 -1.17 2.28 12.29
N THR A 21 -1.62 2.60 13.51
CA THR A 21 -2.93 2.19 14.00
C THR A 21 -4.04 2.92 13.25
N TRP A 22 -5.04 2.16 12.80
CA TRP A 22 -6.22 2.71 12.16
C TRP A 22 -7.09 3.46 13.19
N VAL A 23 -7.57 4.64 12.85
CA VAL A 23 -8.47 5.42 13.69
C VAL A 23 -9.91 5.06 13.34
N GLU A 24 -10.63 4.47 14.28
CA GLU A 24 -12.05 4.12 14.11
C GLU A 24 -12.86 5.35 13.70
N ASP A 25 -13.76 5.17 12.74
CA ASP A 25 -14.68 6.19 12.21
C ASP A 25 -14.05 7.43 11.54
N ALA A 26 -12.73 7.52 11.46
CA ALA A 26 -12.06 8.68 10.87
C ALA A 26 -11.58 8.47 9.42
N GLY A 27 -11.55 7.22 8.92
CA GLY A 27 -11.03 6.89 7.60
C GLY A 27 -9.53 7.20 7.42
N THR A 28 -8.79 7.33 8.53
CA THR A 28 -7.36 7.68 8.57
C THR A 28 -6.64 6.87 9.66
N THR A 29 -5.32 7.00 9.74
CA THR A 29 -4.49 6.37 10.77
C THR A 29 -3.87 7.41 11.70
N TYR A 30 -3.48 7.00 12.90
CA TYR A 30 -2.61 7.82 13.74
C TYR A 30 -1.31 8.11 12.99
N GLN A 31 -0.83 9.36 13.09
CA GLN A 31 0.43 9.78 12.47
C GLN A 31 1.64 9.56 13.41
N GLU A 32 1.52 8.59 14.31
CA GLU A 32 2.59 8.25 15.26
C GLU A 32 2.88 6.76 15.19
N ILE A 33 4.16 6.43 14.99
CA ILE A 33 4.64 5.05 15.04
C ILE A 33 5.15 4.80 16.46
N PRO A 34 4.66 3.75 17.16
CA PRO A 34 5.16 3.41 18.48
C PRO A 34 6.67 3.21 18.50
N GLN A 35 7.36 3.72 19.54
CA GLN A 35 8.81 3.61 19.64
C GLN A 35 9.31 2.15 19.51
N ALA A 36 8.56 1.19 20.06
CA ALA A 36 8.90 -0.24 19.94
C ALA A 36 8.93 -0.72 18.49
N THR A 37 7.97 -0.26 17.65
CA THR A 37 7.90 -0.56 16.20
C THR A 37 9.07 0.08 15.47
N HIS A 38 9.35 1.37 15.76
CA HIS A 38 10.51 2.07 15.22
C HIS A 38 11.82 1.30 15.54
N ASP A 39 12.02 0.92 16.79
CA ASP A 39 13.22 0.21 17.22
C ASP A 39 13.34 -1.19 16.57
N ALA A 40 12.22 -1.89 16.37
CA ALA A 40 12.21 -3.20 15.70
C ALA A 40 12.57 -3.10 14.22
N VAL A 41 11.99 -2.14 13.50
CA VAL A 41 12.31 -1.86 12.11
C VAL A 41 13.77 -1.44 11.96
N ARG A 42 14.26 -0.59 12.86
CA ARG A 42 15.65 -0.16 12.88
C ARG A 42 16.61 -1.33 13.12
N ARG A 43 16.30 -2.24 14.05
CA ARG A 43 17.13 -3.45 14.27
C ARG A 43 17.19 -4.33 13.04
N ALA A 44 16.07 -4.51 12.31
CA ALA A 44 16.07 -5.27 11.05
C ALA A 44 17.02 -4.63 10.03
N TYR A 45 16.92 -3.31 9.87
CA TYR A 45 17.81 -2.54 9.00
C TYR A 45 19.29 -2.68 9.40
N ASP A 46 19.63 -2.41 10.67
CA ASP A 46 21.01 -2.46 11.18
C ASP A 46 21.61 -3.87 11.12
N ALA A 47 20.75 -4.87 11.08
CA ALA A 47 21.12 -6.27 10.92
C ALA A 47 21.34 -6.66 9.44
N GLY A 48 21.21 -5.73 8.51
CA GLY A 48 21.48 -5.87 7.09
C GLY A 48 20.30 -6.34 6.24
N ALA A 49 19.08 -6.37 6.79
CA ALA A 49 17.89 -6.62 5.97
C ALA A 49 17.48 -5.34 5.21
N HIS A 50 17.07 -5.51 3.96
CA HIS A 50 16.45 -4.44 3.19
C HIS A 50 15.02 -4.22 3.70
N VAL A 51 14.74 -3.03 4.25
CA VAL A 51 13.37 -2.65 4.63
C VAL A 51 12.73 -1.95 3.45
N VAL A 52 11.54 -2.41 3.07
CA VAL A 52 10.71 -1.88 1.96
C VAL A 52 9.33 -1.56 2.49
N LEU A 53 8.87 -0.32 2.30
CA LEU A 53 7.48 0.05 2.57
C LEU A 53 6.63 -0.28 1.35
N ALA A 54 5.48 -0.93 1.54
CA ALA A 54 4.56 -1.31 0.47
C ALA A 54 3.12 -0.94 0.85
N SER A 55 2.54 0.07 0.19
CA SER A 55 1.26 0.63 0.58
C SER A 55 0.38 1.01 -0.61
N GLY A 56 -0.93 1.17 -0.34
CA GLY A 56 -1.85 1.85 -1.24
C GLY A 56 -1.69 3.37 -1.26
N ARG A 57 -0.89 3.95 -0.38
CA ARG A 57 -0.60 5.40 -0.38
C ARG A 57 0.14 5.82 -1.64
N SER A 58 -0.05 7.10 -2.03
CA SER A 58 0.77 7.70 -3.09
C SER A 58 2.23 7.82 -2.65
N PRO A 59 3.19 7.96 -3.58
CA PRO A 59 4.59 8.21 -3.24
C PRO A 59 4.77 9.37 -2.25
N HIS A 60 4.03 10.48 -2.45
CA HIS A 60 4.05 11.62 -1.54
C HIS A 60 3.60 11.25 -0.12
N GLY A 61 2.50 10.48 0.02
CA GLY A 61 2.00 10.04 1.33
C GLY A 61 2.93 9.05 2.05
N MET A 62 3.79 8.35 1.32
CA MET A 62 4.75 7.39 1.89
C MET A 62 6.03 8.06 2.42
N THR A 63 6.47 9.17 1.83
CA THR A 63 7.69 9.86 2.31
C THR A 63 7.57 10.31 3.77
N THR A 64 6.40 10.80 4.16
CA THR A 64 6.13 11.17 5.56
C THR A 64 6.32 9.98 6.52
N VAL A 65 5.87 8.78 6.13
CA VAL A 65 6.02 7.58 6.96
C VAL A 65 7.48 7.13 7.02
N ALA A 66 8.22 7.23 5.92
CA ALA A 66 9.65 6.96 5.90
C ALA A 66 10.40 7.89 6.86
N ASP A 67 10.07 9.18 6.85
CA ASP A 67 10.66 10.18 7.76
C ASP A 67 10.29 9.88 9.22
N LEU A 68 9.05 9.52 9.53
CA LEU A 68 8.63 9.11 10.87
C LEU A 68 9.41 7.88 11.37
N LEU A 69 9.76 6.95 10.48
CA LEU A 69 10.59 5.78 10.81
C LEU A 69 12.09 6.10 10.88
N GLY A 70 12.51 7.31 10.49
CA GLY A 70 13.93 7.65 10.33
C GLY A 70 14.63 6.78 9.30
N LEU A 71 13.94 6.44 8.20
CA LEU A 71 14.45 5.64 7.09
C LEU A 71 14.61 6.47 5.80
N PRO A 72 15.73 6.27 5.07
CA PRO A 72 16.92 5.53 5.50
C PRO A 72 17.69 6.30 6.59
N PRO A 73 18.55 5.61 7.37
CA PRO A 73 19.47 6.30 8.28
C PRO A 73 20.40 7.24 7.53
N GLU A 74 20.89 8.26 8.21
CA GLU A 74 21.83 9.23 7.62
C GLU A 74 23.09 8.54 7.06
N GLY A 75 23.42 8.85 5.81
CA GLY A 75 24.56 8.28 5.10
C GLY A 75 24.33 6.87 4.51
N ALA A 76 23.14 6.31 4.65
CA ALA A 76 22.78 5.03 4.09
C ALA A 76 22.26 5.15 2.63
N ASP A 77 22.11 4.01 1.96
CA ASP A 77 21.46 3.94 0.64
C ASP A 77 19.98 4.36 0.74
N ARG A 78 19.46 4.91 -0.35
CA ARG A 78 18.07 5.36 -0.42
C ARG A 78 17.10 4.19 -0.19
N LEU A 79 16.05 4.45 0.58
CA LEU A 79 14.96 3.51 0.82
C LEU A 79 14.26 3.15 -0.50
N TRP A 80 13.93 1.89 -0.68
CA TRP A 80 13.00 1.43 -1.70
C TRP A 80 11.57 1.44 -1.15
N ALA A 81 10.62 1.90 -1.93
CA ALA A 81 9.22 1.92 -1.56
C ALA A 81 8.32 1.56 -2.74
N VAL A 82 7.23 0.86 -2.43
CA VAL A 82 6.20 0.40 -3.35
C VAL A 82 4.91 1.12 -2.99
N ALA A 83 4.54 2.10 -3.81
CA ALA A 83 3.37 2.96 -3.65
C ALA A 83 2.22 2.51 -4.56
N SER A 84 1.03 3.09 -4.34
CA SER A 84 -0.12 2.99 -5.21
C SER A 84 -0.47 1.54 -5.54
N ASN A 85 -0.46 0.69 -4.48
CA ASN A 85 -0.69 -0.76 -4.58
C ASN A 85 0.23 -1.49 -5.56
N GLY A 86 1.46 -0.99 -5.78
CA GLY A 86 2.44 -1.60 -6.68
C GLY A 86 2.62 -0.88 -8.02
N ALA A 87 1.71 0.04 -8.38
CA ALA A 87 1.80 0.76 -9.64
C ALA A 87 3.01 1.70 -9.71
N VAL A 88 3.51 2.17 -8.57
CA VAL A 88 4.67 3.06 -8.52
C VAL A 88 5.73 2.49 -7.58
N VAL A 89 6.96 2.32 -8.08
CA VAL A 89 8.14 1.98 -7.28
C VAL A 89 9.11 3.15 -7.31
N PHE A 90 9.55 3.58 -6.14
CA PHE A 90 10.43 4.75 -6.03
C PHE A 90 11.55 4.55 -4.99
N ARG A 91 12.54 5.41 -5.05
CA ARG A 91 13.62 5.53 -4.05
C ARG A 91 13.53 6.87 -3.32
N TYR A 92 13.88 6.88 -2.03
CA TYR A 92 13.79 8.08 -1.20
C TYR A 92 14.93 8.14 -0.16
N PRO A 93 15.41 9.32 0.24
CA PRO A 93 15.30 10.65 -0.40
C PRO A 93 16.35 10.88 -1.52
N PRO A 94 16.16 11.83 -2.45
CA PRO A 94 14.88 12.45 -2.78
C PRO A 94 13.92 11.43 -3.41
N LEU A 95 12.62 11.79 -3.53
CA LEU A 95 11.65 10.96 -4.22
C LEU A 95 12.05 10.85 -5.69
N ASP A 96 12.31 9.62 -6.12
CA ASP A 96 12.78 9.31 -7.47
C ASP A 96 12.06 8.04 -7.95
N VAL A 97 11.07 8.22 -8.82
CA VAL A 97 10.28 7.11 -9.38
C VAL A 97 11.13 6.32 -10.35
N VAL A 98 11.36 5.06 -10.06
CA VAL A 98 12.17 4.15 -10.86
C VAL A 98 11.34 3.21 -11.74
N HIS A 99 10.07 3.03 -11.40
CA HIS A 99 9.12 2.23 -12.17
C HIS A 99 7.71 2.75 -11.97
N GLU A 100 6.92 2.78 -13.05
CA GLU A 100 5.51 3.17 -13.03
C GLU A 100 4.73 2.37 -14.07
N GLU A 101 3.67 1.69 -13.63
CA GLU A 101 2.70 1.05 -14.47
C GLU A 101 1.47 1.94 -14.62
N VAL A 102 0.97 2.06 -15.84
CA VAL A 102 -0.19 2.92 -16.14
C VAL A 102 -1.23 2.20 -16.98
N PHE A 103 -2.48 2.64 -16.91
CA PHE A 103 -3.60 2.05 -17.65
C PHE A 103 -4.59 3.11 -18.14
N ASP A 104 -5.44 2.75 -19.11
CA ASP A 104 -6.59 3.57 -19.53
C ASP A 104 -7.72 3.39 -18.50
N ALA A 105 -7.86 4.34 -17.59
CA ALA A 105 -8.90 4.31 -16.56
C ALA A 105 -10.27 4.80 -17.04
N ARG A 106 -10.35 5.45 -18.21
CA ARG A 106 -11.57 6.10 -18.71
C ARG A 106 -12.78 5.16 -18.74
N PRO A 107 -12.70 3.93 -19.31
CA PRO A 107 -13.86 3.05 -19.36
C PRO A 107 -14.40 2.68 -17.98
N ALA A 108 -13.51 2.44 -17.01
CA ALA A 108 -13.89 2.09 -15.64
C ALA A 108 -14.51 3.27 -14.90
N VAL A 109 -13.90 4.45 -14.98
CA VAL A 109 -14.40 5.68 -14.34
C VAL A 109 -15.76 6.07 -14.91
N GLU A 110 -15.94 6.06 -16.23
CA GLU A 110 -17.23 6.33 -16.87
C GLU A 110 -18.31 5.32 -16.46
N ALA A 111 -17.97 4.04 -16.35
CA ALA A 111 -18.91 3.01 -15.93
C ALA A 111 -19.39 3.24 -14.49
N VAL A 112 -18.47 3.55 -13.57
CA VAL A 112 -18.83 3.84 -12.18
C VAL A 112 -19.64 5.12 -12.06
N LEU A 113 -19.26 6.21 -12.72
CA LEU A 113 -19.99 7.48 -12.65
C LEU A 113 -21.37 7.43 -13.31
N ARG A 114 -21.62 6.51 -14.25
CA ARG A 114 -22.95 6.27 -14.79
C ARG A 114 -23.90 5.68 -13.75
N GLU A 115 -23.40 4.79 -12.90
CA GLU A 115 -24.16 4.17 -11.81
C GLU A 115 -24.21 5.03 -10.55
N ARG A 116 -23.14 5.78 -10.29
CA ARG A 116 -22.93 6.64 -9.13
C ARG A 116 -22.50 8.05 -9.54
N PRO A 117 -23.41 8.89 -10.08
CA PRO A 117 -23.06 10.24 -10.56
C PRO A 117 -22.53 11.17 -9.45
N GLY A 118 -22.84 10.83 -8.20
CA GLY A 118 -22.38 11.53 -7.00
C GLY A 118 -20.96 11.16 -6.55
N ALA A 119 -20.33 10.14 -7.10
CA ALA A 119 -19.04 9.68 -6.64
C ALA A 119 -17.92 10.73 -6.83
N LEU A 120 -17.03 10.76 -5.86
CA LEU A 120 -15.77 11.52 -5.91
C LEU A 120 -14.75 10.67 -6.67
N VAL A 121 -14.00 11.31 -7.56
CA VAL A 121 -12.93 10.67 -8.33
C VAL A 121 -11.64 11.43 -8.07
N ALA A 122 -10.58 10.70 -7.72
CA ALA A 122 -9.23 11.23 -7.62
C ALA A 122 -8.31 10.40 -8.51
N VAL A 123 -7.49 11.08 -9.30
CA VAL A 123 -6.42 10.49 -10.11
C VAL A 123 -5.09 10.95 -9.54
N GLU A 124 -4.19 10.01 -9.28
CA GLU A 124 -2.88 10.34 -8.74
C GLU A 124 -2.08 11.20 -9.71
N GLU A 125 -1.58 12.33 -9.21
CA GLU A 125 -0.67 13.23 -9.93
C GLU A 125 0.74 13.03 -9.38
N ARG A 126 1.61 12.49 -10.20
CA ARG A 126 2.94 12.03 -9.85
C ARG A 126 3.75 13.08 -9.07
N GLY A 127 4.06 12.77 -7.79
CA GLY A 127 4.91 13.60 -6.94
C GLY A 127 4.27 14.91 -6.43
N ILE A 128 2.99 15.14 -6.74
CA ILE A 128 2.26 16.36 -6.35
C ILE A 128 1.13 16.02 -5.38
N GLY A 129 0.26 15.09 -5.72
CA GLY A 129 -0.94 14.73 -4.97
C GLY A 129 -1.98 14.12 -5.88
N TYR A 130 -3.13 14.79 -6.03
CA TYR A 130 -4.24 14.26 -6.84
C TYR A 130 -4.95 15.34 -7.65
N ARG A 131 -5.37 14.98 -8.87
CA ARG A 131 -6.46 15.68 -9.56
C ARG A 131 -7.77 15.11 -9.03
N VAL A 132 -8.72 15.96 -8.66
CA VAL A 132 -10.00 15.58 -8.08
C VAL A 132 -11.16 16.23 -8.84
N ASN A 133 -12.26 15.49 -9.01
CA ASN A 133 -13.45 16.09 -9.65
C ASN A 133 -14.23 17.01 -8.71
N ARG A 134 -14.08 16.80 -7.41
CA ARG A 134 -14.69 17.59 -6.32
C ARG A 134 -13.87 17.39 -5.05
N PRO A 135 -13.99 18.27 -4.04
CA PRO A 135 -13.29 18.10 -2.77
C PRO A 135 -13.57 16.75 -2.13
N PHE A 136 -12.51 16.07 -1.70
CA PHE A 136 -12.57 14.88 -0.86
C PHE A 136 -12.68 15.28 0.62
N PRO A 137 -13.19 14.41 1.50
CA PRO A 137 -13.15 14.64 2.93
C PRO A 137 -11.72 14.89 3.42
N ASP A 138 -11.60 15.79 4.42
CA ASP A 138 -10.30 16.18 4.97
C ASP A 138 -9.53 14.97 5.49
N GLY A 139 -8.24 14.87 5.11
CA GLY A 139 -7.32 13.83 5.55
C GLY A 139 -7.41 12.51 4.78
N GLU A 140 -8.37 12.32 3.86
CA GLU A 140 -8.46 11.08 3.06
C GLU A 140 -7.38 11.00 1.97
N LEU A 141 -6.96 12.14 1.40
CA LEU A 141 -5.90 12.22 0.40
C LEU A 141 -4.73 13.06 0.89
N SER A 142 -3.52 12.74 0.45
CA SER A 142 -2.29 13.45 0.80
C SER A 142 -1.71 14.21 -0.39
N GLY A 143 -1.08 15.35 -0.13
CA GLY A 143 -0.49 16.21 -1.16
C GLY A 143 -1.46 17.29 -1.63
N GLU A 144 -1.16 17.91 -2.77
CA GLU A 144 -1.98 18.94 -3.38
C GLU A 144 -3.22 18.32 -4.04
N LEU A 145 -4.39 18.97 -3.88
CA LEU A 145 -5.62 18.58 -4.56
C LEU A 145 -5.94 19.62 -5.63
N ILE A 146 -5.93 19.18 -6.90
CA ILE A 146 -6.16 20.03 -8.06
C ILE A 146 -7.53 19.69 -8.65
N GLU A 147 -8.52 20.58 -8.47
CA GLU A 147 -9.85 20.37 -9.04
C GLU A 147 -9.79 20.37 -10.58
N THR A 148 -10.30 19.31 -11.19
CA THR A 148 -10.15 19.04 -12.63
C THR A 148 -11.38 18.30 -13.15
N GLU A 149 -11.80 18.60 -14.38
CA GLU A 149 -12.89 17.86 -15.04
C GLU A 149 -12.51 16.39 -15.25
N VAL A 150 -13.46 15.46 -15.02
CA VAL A 150 -13.20 14.01 -15.10
C VAL A 150 -12.60 13.61 -16.45
N THR A 151 -13.09 14.17 -17.54
CA THR A 151 -12.60 13.88 -18.89
C THR A 151 -11.11 14.21 -19.07
N ASP A 152 -10.65 15.28 -18.41
CA ASP A 152 -9.26 15.71 -18.48
C ASP A 152 -8.38 14.88 -17.51
N MET A 153 -8.95 14.45 -16.36
CA MET A 153 -8.25 13.59 -15.40
C MET A 153 -7.84 12.23 -15.99
N VAL A 154 -8.69 11.67 -16.86
CA VAL A 154 -8.49 10.36 -17.48
C VAL A 154 -8.21 10.46 -18.99
N ALA A 155 -7.76 11.62 -19.46
CA ALA A 155 -7.40 11.82 -20.87
C ALA A 155 -6.20 10.97 -21.27
N ASP A 156 -5.22 10.87 -20.38
CA ASP A 156 -4.03 10.06 -20.53
C ASP A 156 -4.11 8.79 -19.67
N HIS A 157 -3.16 7.86 -19.85
CA HIS A 157 -2.99 6.72 -18.97
C HIS A 157 -2.50 7.17 -17.59
N VAL A 158 -3.02 6.53 -16.55
CA VAL A 158 -2.79 6.89 -15.16
C VAL A 158 -2.34 5.68 -14.35
N SER A 159 -1.58 5.89 -13.28
CA SER A 159 -1.11 4.80 -12.41
C SER A 159 -2.14 4.34 -11.38
N ARG A 160 -3.05 5.25 -10.98
CA ARG A 160 -4.07 4.97 -9.96
C ARG A 160 -5.27 5.89 -10.08
N VAL A 161 -6.46 5.33 -9.85
CA VAL A 161 -7.69 6.09 -9.67
C VAL A 161 -8.36 5.65 -8.37
N ILE A 162 -8.80 6.62 -7.59
CA ILE A 162 -9.60 6.41 -6.40
C ILE A 162 -11.01 6.89 -6.70
N ILE A 163 -12.00 6.05 -6.39
CA ILE A 163 -13.41 6.42 -6.45
C ILE A 163 -13.99 6.27 -5.05
N ARG A 164 -14.57 7.34 -4.54
CA ARG A 164 -15.13 7.46 -3.20
C ARG A 164 -16.59 7.89 -3.27
N ASP A 165 -17.47 7.20 -2.57
CA ASP A 165 -18.84 7.64 -2.36
C ASP A 165 -19.13 7.70 -0.85
N PRO A 166 -19.17 8.91 -0.26
CA PRO A 166 -19.41 9.08 1.18
C PRO A 166 -20.74 8.51 1.67
N ASP A 167 -21.73 8.37 0.77
CA ASP A 167 -23.08 7.88 1.09
C ASP A 167 -23.23 6.36 0.88
N ALA A 168 -22.17 5.66 0.44
CA ALA A 168 -22.16 4.23 0.17
C ALA A 168 -21.35 3.44 1.21
N THR A 169 -21.54 2.13 1.22
CA THR A 169 -20.77 1.18 2.02
C THR A 169 -19.71 0.45 1.19
N ALA A 170 -18.76 -0.21 1.83
CA ALA A 170 -17.80 -1.07 1.15
C ALA A 170 -18.51 -2.20 0.37
N ASP A 171 -19.57 -2.80 0.93
CA ASP A 171 -20.36 -3.84 0.26
C ASP A 171 -21.05 -3.35 -1.00
N ASP A 172 -21.50 -2.08 -1.04
CA ASP A 172 -22.05 -1.46 -2.25
C ASP A 172 -21.02 -1.41 -3.38
N PHE A 173 -19.76 -1.10 -3.04
CA PHE A 173 -18.66 -1.06 -4.01
C PHE A 173 -18.20 -2.45 -4.45
N VAL A 174 -18.20 -3.44 -3.56
CA VAL A 174 -17.97 -4.85 -3.92
C VAL A 174 -19.01 -5.30 -4.93
N ALA A 175 -20.30 -5.05 -4.66
CA ALA A 175 -21.39 -5.39 -5.56
C ALA A 175 -21.32 -4.60 -6.89
N LEU A 176 -20.92 -3.33 -6.85
CA LEU A 176 -20.73 -2.48 -8.02
C LEU A 176 -19.61 -3.02 -8.92
N GLY A 177 -18.44 -3.29 -8.35
CA GLY A 177 -17.28 -3.83 -9.08
C GLY A 177 -17.59 -5.17 -9.75
N ALA A 178 -18.23 -6.09 -9.02
CA ALA A 178 -18.68 -7.38 -9.58
C ALA A 178 -19.68 -7.21 -10.73
N ARG A 179 -20.63 -6.26 -10.63
CA ARG A 179 -21.64 -6.00 -11.67
C ARG A 179 -21.05 -5.34 -12.90
N LEU A 180 -20.13 -4.38 -12.73
CA LEU A 180 -19.54 -3.65 -13.86
C LEU A 180 -18.46 -4.47 -14.56
N GLY A 181 -17.86 -5.45 -13.89
CA GLY A 181 -16.77 -6.27 -14.43
C GLY A 181 -15.48 -5.51 -14.70
N LEU A 182 -15.44 -4.20 -14.50
CA LEU A 182 -14.31 -3.25 -14.61
C LEU A 182 -13.15 -3.76 -15.50
N HIS A 183 -13.45 -4.09 -16.75
CA HIS A 183 -12.50 -4.69 -17.69
C HIS A 183 -11.31 -3.76 -17.97
N GLY A 184 -10.10 -4.35 -17.99
CA GLY A 184 -8.86 -3.62 -18.30
C GLY A 184 -8.22 -2.96 -17.07
N THR A 185 -8.72 -3.24 -15.88
CA THR A 185 -8.15 -2.78 -14.61
C THR A 185 -8.36 -3.82 -13.52
N ASP A 186 -7.47 -3.87 -12.53
CA ASP A 186 -7.69 -4.53 -11.26
C ASP A 186 -8.24 -3.52 -10.25
N TYR A 187 -8.95 -4.00 -9.23
CA TYR A 187 -9.49 -3.12 -8.21
C TYR A 187 -9.50 -3.74 -6.83
N VAL A 188 -9.37 -2.89 -5.82
CA VAL A 188 -9.51 -3.24 -4.41
C VAL A 188 -10.56 -2.35 -3.77
N VAL A 189 -11.48 -2.94 -3.01
CA VAL A 189 -12.42 -2.20 -2.18
C VAL A 189 -11.83 -2.07 -0.77
N GLY A 190 -11.65 -0.84 -0.32
CA GLY A 190 -11.14 -0.52 1.01
C GLY A 190 -12.19 -0.75 2.12
N TRP A 191 -11.84 -0.43 3.35
CA TRP A 191 -12.68 -0.58 4.55
C TRP A 191 -13.92 0.32 4.55
N THR A 192 -13.86 1.44 3.82
CA THR A 192 -14.99 2.34 3.57
C THR A 192 -15.42 2.20 2.11
N ALA A 193 -16.43 2.96 1.66
CA ALA A 193 -16.84 3.02 0.26
C ALA A 193 -15.75 3.69 -0.62
N TRP A 194 -14.66 2.98 -0.78
CA TRP A 194 -13.43 3.38 -1.45
C TRP A 194 -13.01 2.30 -2.45
N LEU A 195 -12.93 2.66 -3.70
CA LEU A 195 -12.54 1.77 -4.78
C LEU A 195 -11.22 2.27 -5.37
N ASP A 196 -10.17 1.49 -5.21
CA ASP A 196 -8.87 1.70 -5.87
C ASP A 196 -8.84 0.95 -7.20
N LEU A 197 -8.59 1.66 -8.28
CA LEU A 197 -8.35 1.08 -9.60
C LEU A 197 -6.85 1.15 -9.91
N SER A 198 -6.30 0.04 -10.38
CA SER A 198 -4.89 -0.12 -10.75
C SER A 198 -4.75 -0.84 -12.08
N PRO A 199 -3.58 -0.80 -12.75
CA PRO A 199 -3.33 -1.60 -13.93
C PRO A 199 -3.50 -3.10 -13.66
N VAL A 200 -3.96 -3.87 -14.65
CA VAL A 200 -4.15 -5.33 -14.53
C VAL A 200 -2.83 -6.03 -14.17
N GLY A 201 -2.88 -6.93 -13.20
CA GLY A 201 -1.73 -7.69 -12.75
C GLY A 201 -0.74 -6.91 -11.88
N VAL A 202 -1.10 -5.67 -11.50
CA VAL A 202 -0.31 -4.85 -10.59
C VAL A 202 -0.84 -4.98 -9.18
N SER A 203 0.04 -5.30 -8.25
CA SER A 203 -0.25 -5.44 -6.83
C SER A 203 0.97 -5.10 -5.98
N LYS A 204 0.82 -4.99 -4.66
CA LYS A 204 1.98 -4.84 -3.76
C LYS A 204 3.01 -5.95 -3.98
N ALA A 205 2.55 -7.17 -4.32
CA ALA A 205 3.44 -8.30 -4.63
C ALA A 205 4.33 -8.00 -5.83
N SER A 206 3.77 -7.56 -6.95
CA SER A 206 4.53 -7.27 -8.17
C SER A 206 5.57 -6.17 -7.96
N GLY A 207 5.21 -5.12 -7.18
CA GLY A 207 6.14 -4.05 -6.81
C GLY A 207 7.27 -4.54 -5.90
N VAL A 208 6.97 -5.35 -4.87
CA VAL A 208 7.97 -5.94 -3.97
C VAL A 208 8.87 -6.94 -4.73
N GLU A 209 8.32 -7.73 -5.66
CA GLU A 209 9.09 -8.63 -6.52
C GLU A 209 10.10 -7.86 -7.38
N LEU A 210 9.69 -6.72 -7.96
CA LEU A 210 10.60 -5.85 -8.70
C LEU A 210 11.74 -5.38 -7.80
N VAL A 211 11.44 -4.88 -6.60
CA VAL A 211 12.45 -4.41 -5.64
C VAL A 211 13.38 -5.55 -5.21
N ALA A 212 12.85 -6.74 -4.89
CA ALA A 212 13.64 -7.89 -4.50
C ALA A 212 14.64 -8.28 -5.60
N ARG A 213 14.20 -8.28 -6.86
CA ARG A 213 15.06 -8.53 -8.02
C ARG A 213 16.16 -7.49 -8.17
N GLU A 214 15.86 -6.20 -8.02
CA GLU A 214 16.86 -5.12 -8.09
C GLU A 214 17.90 -5.20 -6.97
N LEU A 215 17.50 -5.73 -5.80
CA LEU A 215 18.38 -5.94 -4.64
C LEU A 215 19.09 -7.29 -4.64
N GLY A 216 18.76 -8.19 -5.59
CA GLY A 216 19.33 -9.55 -5.65
C GLY A 216 18.87 -10.45 -4.50
N VAL A 217 17.68 -10.19 -3.93
CA VAL A 217 17.09 -10.99 -2.86
C VAL A 217 16.12 -12.00 -3.47
N GLU A 218 16.32 -13.27 -3.13
CA GLU A 218 15.43 -14.34 -3.55
C GLU A 218 14.08 -14.25 -2.82
N ARG A 219 12.99 -14.60 -3.52
CA ARG A 219 11.64 -14.66 -2.94
C ARG A 219 11.59 -15.41 -1.60
N ALA A 220 12.34 -16.52 -1.49
CA ALA A 220 12.39 -17.35 -0.28
C ALA A 220 12.96 -16.61 0.95
N ASP A 221 13.69 -15.51 0.74
CA ASP A 221 14.30 -14.69 1.78
C ASP A 221 13.55 -13.38 2.04
N VAL A 222 12.30 -13.29 1.56
CA VAL A 222 11.41 -12.14 1.79
C VAL A 222 10.45 -12.45 2.93
N LEU A 223 10.39 -11.57 3.93
CA LEU A 223 9.34 -11.48 4.93
C LEU A 223 8.38 -10.35 4.52
N ALA A 224 7.09 -10.63 4.44
CA ALA A 224 6.06 -9.63 4.21
C ALA A 224 5.09 -9.58 5.40
N ILE A 225 4.71 -8.36 5.84
CA ILE A 225 3.75 -8.15 6.93
C ILE A 225 2.68 -7.17 6.45
N GLY A 226 1.40 -7.50 6.65
CA GLY A 226 0.26 -6.67 6.23
C GLY A 226 -1.05 -7.07 6.90
N ASP A 227 -2.11 -6.26 6.72
CA ASP A 227 -3.42 -6.51 7.34
C ASP A 227 -4.59 -6.36 6.35
N GLY A 228 -4.38 -5.69 5.22
CA GLY A 228 -5.42 -5.36 4.25
C GLY A 228 -5.62 -6.43 3.17
N ARG A 229 -6.77 -6.38 2.47
CA ARG A 229 -7.01 -7.24 1.30
C ARG A 229 -6.00 -7.03 0.19
N ASN A 230 -5.47 -5.81 0.05
CA ASN A 230 -4.42 -5.46 -0.92
C ASN A 230 -3.04 -6.07 -0.56
N ASP A 231 -2.90 -6.69 0.63
CA ASP A 231 -1.70 -7.42 1.04
C ASP A 231 -1.75 -8.89 0.66
N ILE A 232 -2.91 -9.45 0.34
CA ILE A 232 -3.11 -10.89 0.14
C ILE A 232 -2.08 -11.47 -0.84
N GLU A 233 -1.88 -10.82 -1.97
CA GLU A 233 -0.93 -11.30 -2.98
C GLU A 233 0.51 -11.20 -2.48
N MET A 234 0.87 -10.13 -1.80
CA MET A 234 2.18 -9.93 -1.21
C MET A 234 2.48 -10.99 -0.13
N LEU A 235 1.52 -11.26 0.75
CA LEU A 235 1.64 -12.29 1.79
C LEU A 235 1.80 -13.69 1.18
N ARG A 236 1.06 -14.04 0.13
CA ARG A 236 1.19 -15.31 -0.59
C ARG A 236 2.47 -15.43 -1.40
N TRP A 237 2.94 -14.31 -1.93
CA TRP A 237 4.14 -14.30 -2.75
C TRP A 237 5.41 -14.39 -1.92
N ALA A 238 5.51 -13.76 -0.76
CA ALA A 238 6.71 -13.76 0.07
C ALA A 238 7.17 -15.17 0.46
N GLY A 239 8.43 -15.33 0.85
CA GLY A 239 8.95 -16.56 1.44
C GLY A 239 8.35 -16.84 2.81
N ARG A 240 7.94 -15.76 3.52
CA ARG A 240 7.14 -15.79 4.74
C ARG A 240 6.16 -14.61 4.74
N GLY A 241 4.89 -14.91 4.56
CA GLY A 241 3.80 -13.95 4.69
C GLY A 241 3.20 -13.96 6.10
N VAL A 242 3.05 -12.80 6.71
CA VAL A 242 2.53 -12.65 8.07
C VAL A 242 1.38 -11.66 8.08
N ALA A 243 0.19 -12.11 8.48
CA ALA A 243 -0.97 -11.25 8.66
C ALA A 243 -1.00 -10.66 10.07
N MET A 244 -1.41 -9.41 10.19
CA MET A 244 -1.68 -8.77 11.48
C MET A 244 -2.91 -9.41 12.15
N GLY A 245 -2.94 -9.42 13.49
CA GLY A 245 -3.95 -10.11 14.27
C GLY A 245 -5.38 -9.60 14.07
N GLN A 246 -5.54 -8.30 13.78
CA GLN A 246 -6.84 -7.68 13.47
C GLN A 246 -7.30 -7.89 12.02
N ALA A 247 -6.46 -8.40 11.14
CA ALA A 247 -6.80 -8.63 9.74
C ALA A 247 -8.05 -9.51 9.59
N VAL A 248 -8.84 -9.28 8.55
CA VAL A 248 -10.01 -10.12 8.25
C VAL A 248 -9.59 -11.55 7.92
N GLU A 249 -10.51 -12.50 8.10
CA GLU A 249 -10.23 -13.93 7.93
C GLU A 249 -9.60 -14.27 6.58
N GLU A 250 -10.05 -13.62 5.51
CA GLU A 250 -9.51 -13.81 4.16
C GLU A 250 -8.00 -13.50 4.06
N VAL A 251 -7.56 -12.42 4.72
CA VAL A 251 -6.15 -12.01 4.77
C VAL A 251 -5.34 -12.96 5.65
N ARG A 252 -5.87 -13.32 6.84
CA ARG A 252 -5.23 -14.29 7.73
C ARG A 252 -5.06 -15.66 7.08
N ALA A 253 -6.06 -16.11 6.33
CA ALA A 253 -5.99 -17.38 5.60
C ALA A 253 -5.01 -17.37 4.42
N ALA A 254 -4.62 -16.19 3.94
CA ALA A 254 -3.64 -16.04 2.86
C ALA A 254 -2.18 -16.09 3.35
N ALA A 255 -1.95 -15.85 4.64
CA ALA A 255 -0.63 -15.75 5.24
C ALA A 255 -0.13 -17.10 5.80
N ASP A 256 1.19 -17.27 5.90
CA ASP A 256 1.83 -18.42 6.56
C ASP A 256 1.70 -18.36 8.08
N HIS A 257 1.56 -17.14 8.63
CA HIS A 257 1.47 -16.90 10.07
C HIS A 257 0.59 -15.68 10.37
N VAL A 258 0.02 -15.66 11.58
CA VAL A 258 -0.71 -14.52 12.12
C VAL A 258 0.04 -14.04 13.35
N THR A 259 0.43 -12.76 13.36
CA THR A 259 1.07 -12.11 14.50
C THR A 259 0.03 -11.44 15.41
N ALA A 260 0.46 -10.67 16.40
CA ALA A 260 -0.42 -9.86 17.24
C ALA A 260 -1.08 -8.72 16.45
N THR A 261 -2.01 -8.00 17.07
CA THR A 261 -2.63 -6.82 16.46
C THR A 261 -1.63 -5.65 16.35
N VAL A 262 -1.97 -4.63 15.58
CA VAL A 262 -1.15 -3.41 15.51
C VAL A 262 -1.03 -2.77 16.89
N ASP A 263 -2.10 -2.74 17.68
CA ASP A 263 -2.13 -2.19 19.04
C ASP A 263 -1.32 -3.02 20.04
N ASP A 264 -1.19 -4.33 19.79
CA ASP A 264 -0.38 -5.27 20.58
C ASP A 264 1.03 -5.47 20.00
N ASN A 265 1.52 -4.52 19.19
CA ASN A 265 2.86 -4.53 18.61
C ASN A 265 3.15 -5.78 17.73
N GLY A 266 2.23 -6.15 16.84
CA GLY A 266 2.37 -7.33 15.98
C GLY A 266 3.62 -7.35 15.12
N VAL A 267 4.00 -6.21 14.54
CA VAL A 267 5.25 -6.06 13.76
C VAL A 267 6.47 -6.34 14.63
N VAL A 268 6.50 -5.80 15.87
CA VAL A 268 7.60 -6.01 16.82
C VAL A 268 7.73 -7.50 17.15
N THR A 269 6.58 -8.14 17.45
CA THR A 269 6.53 -9.57 17.79
C THR A 269 7.10 -10.43 16.67
N GLU A 270 6.81 -10.13 15.42
CA GLU A 270 7.33 -10.89 14.28
C GLU A 270 8.82 -10.59 14.03
N LEU A 271 9.21 -9.30 13.98
CA LEU A 271 10.60 -8.93 13.71
C LEU A 271 11.60 -9.45 14.75
N GLN A 272 11.23 -9.48 16.04
CA GLN A 272 12.06 -10.02 17.13
C GLN A 272 12.39 -11.51 16.99
N ARG A 273 11.74 -12.25 16.12
CA ARG A 273 12.09 -13.67 15.83
C ARG A 273 13.37 -13.78 15.02
N TRP A 274 13.72 -12.72 14.28
CA TRP A 274 14.76 -12.74 13.27
C TRP A 274 15.91 -11.75 13.53
N PHE A 275 15.61 -10.67 14.30
CA PHE A 275 16.53 -9.54 14.50
C PHE A 275 16.73 -9.11 15.95
#